data_6e892b468b9023752c71154a68172e54
#
_entry.id   6e892b468b9023752c71154a68172e54
#
_cell.length_a   1.000
_cell.length_b   1.000
_cell.length_c   1.000
_cell.angle_alpha   90.00
_cell.angle_beta   90.00
_cell.angle_gamma   90.00
#
_symmetry.space_group_name_H-M   'P 1'
#
loop_
_entity.id
_entity.type
_entity.pdbx_description
1 polymer ?
#
loop_
_entity_poly.entity_id
_entity_poly.type
_entity_poly.pdbx_seq_one_letter_code
_entity_poly.pdbx_strand_id
1 'polypeptide(L)'
;MAASKSPRLRLLHMRDEIESLSKELAGASFETYRGSYGLRRITERAIQIISEVARTLPEDFRGRHSDAPWADIIAIGNLLRHEYHRVDDKVLWETATVDLPKLKPIILRMLSEVES
;
A
#
# COMPACT_ATOMS: atom_id res chain seq x y z
N MET A 1 -1.61 -12.79 17.91
CA MET A 1 -1.46 -11.54 18.59
C MET A 1 -0.82 -10.53 17.73
N ALA A 2 -1.38 -9.37 17.75
CA ALA A 2 -0.79 -8.28 16.98
C ALA A 2 0.65 -8.06 17.40
N ALA A 3 0.93 -8.20 18.67
CA ALA A 3 2.27 -7.99 19.20
C ALA A 3 3.30 -8.96 18.62
N SER A 4 2.85 -10.09 18.10
CA SER A 4 3.77 -11.07 17.55
C SER A 4 4.24 -10.68 16.15
N LYS A 5 3.64 -9.66 15.54
CA LYS A 5 4.03 -9.27 14.19
C LYS A 5 5.25 -8.38 14.25
N SER A 6 6.37 -8.95 13.84
CA SER A 6 7.62 -8.19 13.75
C SER A 6 7.57 -7.25 12.56
N PRO A 7 8.44 -6.24 12.53
CA PRO A 7 8.56 -5.39 11.34
C PRO A 7 8.81 -6.20 10.07
N ARG A 8 9.58 -7.27 10.18
CA ARG A 8 9.86 -8.11 9.02
C ARG A 8 8.58 -8.72 8.45
N LEU A 9 7.73 -9.30 9.31
CA LEU A 9 6.48 -9.89 8.84
C LEU A 9 5.55 -8.85 8.24
N ARG A 10 5.52 -7.66 8.82
CA ARG A 10 4.70 -6.57 8.29
C ARG A 10 5.17 -6.13 6.92
N LEU A 11 6.49 -6.01 6.75
CA LEU A 11 7.05 -5.64 5.45
C LEU A 11 6.79 -6.70 4.40
N LEU A 12 6.89 -7.98 4.77
CA LEU A 12 6.59 -9.06 3.84
C LEU A 12 5.13 -9.02 3.41
N HIS A 13 4.23 -8.76 4.35
CA HIS A 13 2.81 -8.64 4.03
C HIS A 13 2.57 -7.48 3.07
N MET A 14 3.21 -6.34 3.34
CA MET A 14 3.09 -5.17 2.47
C MET A 14 3.60 -5.47 1.07
N ARG A 15 4.77 -6.11 0.96
CA ARG A 15 5.32 -6.50 -0.33
C ARG A 15 4.35 -7.38 -1.10
N ASP A 16 3.79 -8.38 -0.42
CA ASP A 16 2.87 -9.32 -1.07
C ASP A 16 1.61 -8.62 -1.57
N GLU A 17 1.08 -7.67 -0.80
CA GLU A 17 -0.08 -6.92 -1.22
C GLU A 17 0.21 -6.07 -2.45
N ILE A 18 1.38 -5.42 -2.48
CA ILE A 18 1.77 -4.63 -3.64
C ILE A 18 1.88 -5.51 -4.87
N GLU A 19 2.53 -6.67 -4.73
CA GLU A 19 2.71 -7.58 -5.85
C GLU A 19 1.38 -8.14 -6.35
N SER A 20 0.50 -8.52 -5.43
CA SER A 20 -0.81 -9.05 -5.81
C SER A 20 -1.65 -8.03 -6.55
N LEU A 21 -1.65 -6.78 -6.04
CA LEU A 21 -2.40 -5.72 -6.69
C LEU A 21 -1.85 -5.43 -8.09
N SER A 22 -0.52 -5.41 -8.23
CA SER A 22 0.10 -5.19 -9.53
C SER A 22 -0.33 -6.25 -10.53
N LYS A 23 -0.44 -7.51 -10.10
CA LYS A 23 -0.89 -8.58 -10.98
C LYS A 23 -2.35 -8.41 -11.38
N GLU A 24 -3.20 -8.02 -10.43
CA GLU A 24 -4.62 -7.82 -10.73
C GLU A 24 -4.84 -6.70 -11.72
N LEU A 25 -4.02 -5.66 -11.66
CA LEU A 25 -4.18 -4.50 -12.54
C LEU A 25 -3.34 -4.59 -13.81
N ALA A 26 -2.56 -5.66 -13.98
CA ALA A 26 -1.69 -5.78 -15.15
C ALA A 26 -2.51 -5.74 -16.44
N GLY A 27 -2.12 -4.88 -17.36
CA GLY A 27 -2.79 -4.74 -18.65
C GLY A 27 -4.08 -3.93 -18.61
N ALA A 28 -4.54 -3.51 -17.42
CA ALA A 28 -5.75 -2.69 -17.34
C ALA A 28 -5.45 -1.23 -17.62
N SER A 29 -6.38 -0.55 -18.26
CA SER A 29 -6.33 0.89 -18.41
C SER A 29 -7.13 1.53 -17.28
N PHE A 30 -6.99 2.84 -17.13
CA PHE A 30 -7.83 3.55 -16.16
C PHE A 30 -9.30 3.38 -16.48
N GLU A 31 -9.66 3.39 -17.76
CA GLU A 31 -11.06 3.22 -18.16
C GLU A 31 -11.59 1.84 -17.74
N THR A 32 -10.80 0.81 -17.96
CA THR A 32 -11.17 -0.55 -17.54
C THR A 32 -11.33 -0.61 -16.02
N TYR A 33 -10.37 -0.04 -15.32
CA TYR A 33 -10.40 0.00 -13.85
C TYR A 33 -11.66 0.72 -13.35
N ARG A 34 -11.90 1.91 -13.88
CA ARG A 34 -13.02 2.74 -13.45
C ARG A 34 -14.36 2.03 -13.66
N GLY A 35 -14.46 1.29 -14.74
CA GLY A 35 -15.69 0.57 -15.07
C GLY A 35 -15.87 -0.77 -14.37
N SER A 36 -14.87 -1.21 -13.60
CA SER A 36 -14.92 -2.54 -12.97
C SER A 36 -15.12 -2.42 -11.47
N TYR A 37 -16.30 -2.85 -11.00
CA TYR A 37 -16.56 -2.91 -9.57
C TYR A 37 -15.49 -3.75 -8.86
N GLY A 38 -15.17 -4.92 -9.45
CA GLY A 38 -14.20 -5.83 -8.83
C GLY A 38 -12.82 -5.21 -8.70
N LEU A 39 -12.31 -4.61 -9.77
CA LEU A 39 -10.99 -4.00 -9.74
C LEU A 39 -10.93 -2.83 -8.74
N ARG A 40 -12.00 -2.04 -8.68
CA ARG A 40 -12.03 -0.94 -7.72
C ARG A 40 -12.00 -1.44 -6.28
N ARG A 41 -12.79 -2.46 -5.97
CA ARG A 41 -12.84 -3.01 -4.60
C ARG A 41 -11.53 -3.69 -4.21
N ILE A 42 -10.93 -4.42 -5.13
CA ILE A 42 -9.62 -5.05 -4.89
C ILE A 42 -8.58 -3.98 -4.59
N THR A 43 -8.56 -2.92 -5.37
CA THR A 43 -7.59 -1.84 -5.20
C THR A 43 -7.79 -1.13 -3.87
N GLU A 44 -9.02 -0.78 -3.53
CA GLU A 44 -9.33 -0.12 -2.27
C GLU A 44 -8.88 -0.97 -1.09
N ARG A 45 -9.18 -2.26 -1.14
CA ARG A 45 -8.82 -3.15 -0.03
C ARG A 45 -7.32 -3.29 0.11
N ALA A 46 -6.61 -3.46 -1.00
CA ALA A 46 -5.16 -3.59 -0.96
C ALA A 46 -4.51 -2.33 -0.39
N ILE A 47 -4.97 -1.16 -0.82
CA ILE A 47 -4.43 0.10 -0.32
C ILE A 47 -4.71 0.26 1.18
N GLN A 48 -5.90 -0.14 1.63
CA GLN A 48 -6.23 -0.11 3.06
C GLN A 48 -5.25 -0.97 3.87
N ILE A 49 -4.97 -2.17 3.38
CA ILE A 49 -4.07 -3.09 4.07
C ILE A 49 -2.66 -2.52 4.11
N ILE A 50 -2.17 -2.01 2.98
CA ILE A 50 -0.84 -1.43 2.90
C ILE A 50 -0.72 -0.22 3.83
N SER A 51 -1.72 0.63 3.85
CA SER A 51 -1.77 1.80 4.72
C SER A 51 -1.75 1.39 6.19
N GLU A 52 -2.52 0.36 6.54
CA GLU A 52 -2.58 -0.12 7.91
C GLU A 52 -1.23 -0.66 8.36
N VAL A 53 -0.58 -1.43 7.49
CA VAL A 53 0.76 -1.94 7.82
C VAL A 53 1.74 -0.78 8.00
N ALA A 54 1.71 0.18 7.09
CA ALA A 54 2.60 1.35 7.17
C ALA A 54 2.44 2.08 8.50
N ARG A 55 1.19 2.25 8.94
CA ARG A 55 0.89 2.95 10.18
C ARG A 55 1.48 2.23 11.40
N THR A 56 1.62 0.92 11.33
CA THR A 56 2.09 0.13 12.46
C THR A 56 3.60 -0.06 12.48
N LEU A 57 4.31 0.34 11.43
CA LEU A 57 5.77 0.28 11.45
C LEU A 57 6.31 1.33 12.42
N PRO A 58 7.42 1.04 13.13
CA PRO A 58 7.99 2.02 14.05
C PRO A 58 8.31 3.33 13.34
N GLU A 59 8.03 4.42 14.01
CA GLU A 59 8.19 5.75 13.45
C GLU A 59 9.63 6.05 13.04
N ASP A 60 10.57 5.67 13.88
CA ASP A 60 11.99 5.90 13.60
C ASP A 60 12.45 5.05 12.41
N PHE A 61 11.89 3.85 12.26
CA PHE A 61 12.21 2.99 11.12
C PHE A 61 11.74 3.64 9.82
N ARG A 62 10.50 4.15 9.82
CA ARG A 62 9.99 4.89 8.66
C ARG A 62 10.82 6.13 8.38
N GLY A 63 11.27 6.79 9.44
CA GLY A 63 12.09 8.00 9.31
C GLY A 63 13.42 7.76 8.64
N ARG A 64 13.98 6.56 8.80
CA ARG A 64 15.24 6.21 8.12
C ARG A 64 15.05 5.94 6.64
N HIS A 65 13.81 5.83 6.19
CA HIS A 65 13.46 5.58 4.80
C HIS A 65 12.46 6.62 4.32
N SER A 66 12.82 7.88 4.52
CA SER A 66 11.92 9.00 4.27
C SER A 66 11.68 9.30 2.80
N ASP A 67 12.35 8.57 1.90
CA ASP A 67 12.05 8.68 0.47
C ASP A 67 10.70 8.05 0.11
N ALA A 68 10.10 7.27 1.01
CA ALA A 68 8.73 6.80 0.82
C ALA A 68 7.76 7.86 1.36
N PRO A 69 6.62 8.06 0.67
CA PRO A 69 5.63 9.05 1.13
C PRO A 69 4.71 8.46 2.20
N TRP A 70 5.26 8.16 3.37
CA TRP A 70 4.54 7.47 4.44
C TRP A 70 3.27 8.20 4.86
N ALA A 71 3.35 9.53 5.00
CA ALA A 71 2.18 10.29 5.44
C ALA A 71 1.02 10.17 4.45
N ASP A 72 1.32 10.22 3.17
CA ASP A 72 0.28 10.10 2.15
C ASP A 72 -0.31 8.70 2.11
N ILE A 73 0.55 7.68 2.25
CA ILE A 73 0.10 6.29 2.27
C ILE A 73 -0.84 6.05 3.44
N ILE A 74 -0.50 6.56 4.60
CA ILE A 74 -1.32 6.41 5.79
C ILE A 74 -2.63 7.19 5.65
N ALA A 75 -2.55 8.41 5.11
CA ALA A 75 -3.72 9.27 4.98
C ALA A 75 -4.78 8.70 4.04
N ILE A 76 -4.35 8.11 2.91
CA ILE A 76 -5.32 7.56 1.96
C ILE A 76 -6.06 6.36 2.56
N GLY A 77 -5.37 5.57 3.40
CA GLY A 77 -6.03 4.46 4.09
C GLY A 77 -7.09 4.95 5.08
N ASN A 78 -6.80 6.05 5.78
CA ASN A 78 -7.77 6.65 6.69
C ASN A 78 -9.01 7.13 5.95
N LEU A 79 -8.82 7.76 4.79
CA LEU A 79 -9.94 8.23 3.98
C LEU A 79 -10.79 7.05 3.50
N LEU A 80 -10.15 5.98 3.04
CA LEU A 80 -10.88 4.80 2.57
C LEU A 80 -11.68 4.15 3.68
N ARG A 81 -11.14 4.15 4.92
CA ARG A 81 -11.82 3.52 6.03
C ARG A 81 -13.02 4.32 6.52
N HIS A 82 -12.90 5.64 6.53
CA HIS A 82 -13.92 6.50 7.14
C HIS A 82 -14.76 7.26 6.14
N GLU A 83 -14.23 7.55 4.95
CA GLU A 83 -14.92 8.39 3.97
C GLU A 83 -14.61 7.94 2.55
N TYR A 84 -14.79 6.64 2.29
CA TYR A 84 -14.40 6.07 1.00
C TYR A 84 -15.05 6.78 -0.19
N HIS A 85 -16.25 7.32 0.00
CA HIS A 85 -16.97 8.01 -1.08
C HIS A 85 -16.31 9.32 -1.50
N ARG A 86 -15.36 9.81 -0.71
CA ARG A 86 -14.64 11.04 -1.02
C ARG A 86 -13.33 10.79 -1.76
N VAL A 87 -12.95 9.53 -1.95
CA VAL A 87 -11.70 9.22 -2.62
C VAL A 87 -11.96 9.04 -4.10
N ASP A 88 -11.27 9.83 -4.90
CA ASP A 88 -11.41 9.83 -6.34
C ASP A 88 -10.80 8.55 -6.93
N ASP A 89 -11.50 7.94 -7.89
CA ASP A 89 -11.00 6.75 -8.58
C ASP A 89 -9.64 6.99 -9.22
N LYS A 90 -9.41 8.20 -9.74
CA LYS A 90 -8.14 8.52 -10.37
C LYS A 90 -7.00 8.51 -9.36
N VAL A 91 -7.25 9.02 -8.15
CA VAL A 91 -6.26 9.01 -7.10
C VAL A 91 -5.89 7.58 -6.71
N LEU A 92 -6.90 6.72 -6.58
CA LEU A 92 -6.65 5.31 -6.24
C LEU A 92 -5.88 4.60 -7.35
N TRP A 93 -6.24 4.88 -8.60
CA TRP A 93 -5.56 4.31 -9.75
C TRP A 93 -4.08 4.71 -9.77
N GLU A 94 -3.80 5.99 -9.55
CA GLU A 94 -2.42 6.48 -9.55
C GLU A 94 -1.63 5.94 -8.37
N THR A 95 -2.27 5.85 -7.22
CA THR A 95 -1.63 5.23 -6.06
C THR A 95 -1.22 3.81 -6.39
N ALA A 96 -2.13 3.04 -6.98
CA ALA A 96 -1.90 1.63 -7.25
C ALA A 96 -0.88 1.39 -8.36
N THR A 97 -0.89 2.24 -9.39
CA THR A 97 -0.07 1.98 -10.59
C THR A 97 1.23 2.77 -10.62
N VAL A 98 1.35 3.83 -9.83
CA VAL A 98 2.55 4.66 -9.81
C VAL A 98 3.23 4.61 -8.44
N ASP A 99 2.49 4.96 -7.39
CA ASP A 99 3.10 5.14 -6.07
C ASP A 99 3.52 3.83 -5.43
N LEU A 100 2.64 2.83 -5.45
CA LEU A 100 2.95 1.55 -4.81
C LEU A 100 4.09 0.79 -5.48
N PRO A 101 4.18 0.76 -6.82
CA PRO A 101 5.35 0.15 -7.45
C PRO A 101 6.66 0.81 -7.05
N LYS A 102 6.67 2.12 -6.82
CA LYS A 102 7.85 2.84 -6.36
C LYS A 102 8.18 2.53 -4.91
N LEU A 103 7.19 2.17 -4.12
CA LEU A 103 7.38 1.81 -2.73
C LEU A 103 8.06 0.46 -2.60
N LYS A 104 7.87 -0.45 -3.55
CA LYS A 104 8.39 -1.81 -3.43
C LYS A 104 9.89 -1.89 -3.22
N PRO A 105 10.74 -1.17 -4.01
CA PRO A 105 12.19 -1.21 -3.75
C PRO A 105 12.55 -0.71 -2.35
N ILE A 106 11.79 0.25 -1.82
CA ILE A 106 12.03 0.78 -0.48
C ILE A 106 11.70 -0.30 0.55
N ILE A 107 10.61 -1.03 0.35
CA ILE A 107 10.25 -2.14 1.24
C ILE A 107 11.35 -3.21 1.24
N LEU A 108 11.88 -3.52 0.06
CA LEU A 108 12.95 -4.53 -0.04
C LEU A 108 14.20 -4.06 0.68
N ARG A 109 14.53 -2.77 0.59
CA ARG A 109 15.66 -2.21 1.32
C ARG A 109 15.43 -2.30 2.83
N MET A 110 14.20 -1.97 3.28
CA MET A 110 13.86 -2.07 4.70
C MET A 110 13.95 -3.51 5.19
N LEU A 111 13.52 -4.45 4.37
CA LEU A 111 13.62 -5.87 4.70
C LEU A 111 15.05 -6.29 4.95
N SER A 112 16.00 -5.75 4.17
CA SER A 112 17.40 -6.11 4.35
C SER A 112 17.94 -5.66 5.71
N GLU A 113 17.31 -4.68 6.34
CA GLU A 113 17.73 -4.18 7.65
C GLU A 113 17.18 -4.99 8.82
N VAL A 114 16.11 -5.74 8.59
CA VAL A 114 15.45 -6.49 9.67
C VAL A 114 15.55 -7.99 9.46
N GLU A 115 16.46 -8.41 8.63
CA GLU A 115 16.72 -9.81 8.39
C GLU A 115 17.41 -10.43 9.57
N SER A 116 16.90 -11.49 10.07
CA SER A 116 17.61 -12.20 11.15
C SER A 116 16.83 -13.41 11.54
#